data_0b35dd7797cff09362bce9eacc415338
#
_entry.id   0b35dd7797cff09362bce9eacc415338
#
_cell.length_a   1.000
_cell.length_b   1.000
_cell.length_c   1.000
_cell.angle_alpha   90.00
_cell.angle_beta   90.00
_cell.angle_gamma   90.00
#
_symmetry.space_group_name_H-M   'P 1'
#
loop_
_entity.id
_entity.type
_entity.pdbx_description
1 polymer ?
#
loop_
_entity_poly.entity_id
_entity_poly.type
_entity_poly.pdbx_seq_one_letter_code
_entity_poly.pdbx_strand_id
1 'polypeptide(L)'
;MDRVKGKVAIVTGGANGIGEGTAKLLAKEGASVCIVDIDDENGKRVVKEIKAAKGEAMFEHADVSIEEEVKKAFAAFYQKYGKMHILVNNAGVGLGGGPAHKAKAEMFDKVFAVNVKGAWLCTKYAVPYILKTGPGSVVNVCSIYGIVASDVAFYDASKGALRAMTKSDAIVYARDKIRFNSIHPGNIETPLFRKLAQMVDKQGVGHAVHMLSVTNPLDRMGTPEDIAYGILYLASDESSYVNGTELVIDGGYISMPFAIYETNTVDWTTLNFYEKPT
;
A
#
# COMPACT_ATOMS: atom_id res chain seq x y z
N MET A 1 -18.04 11.46 9.06
CA MET A 1 -17.41 10.16 9.27
C MET A 1 -18.41 9.11 8.84
N ASP A 2 -18.11 7.84 8.94
CA ASP A 2 -18.93 6.74 8.36
C ASP A 2 -18.77 6.53 6.82
N ARG A 3 -17.61 6.90 6.25
CA ARG A 3 -17.33 6.83 4.80
C ARG A 3 -17.38 5.41 4.23
N VAL A 4 -17.17 4.40 5.06
CA VAL A 4 -17.27 2.96 4.71
C VAL A 4 -18.16 2.19 5.69
N LYS A 5 -19.17 2.86 6.28
CA LYS A 5 -20.11 2.28 7.23
C LYS A 5 -20.83 1.07 6.66
N GLY A 6 -20.84 -0.02 7.42
CA GLY A 6 -21.48 -1.28 7.05
C GLY A 6 -20.73 -2.07 5.97
N LYS A 7 -19.62 -1.57 5.44
CA LYS A 7 -18.73 -2.34 4.57
C LYS A 7 -17.88 -3.32 5.37
N VAL A 8 -17.45 -4.39 4.72
CA VAL A 8 -16.62 -5.44 5.33
C VAL A 8 -15.35 -5.57 4.49
N ALA A 9 -14.18 -5.45 5.15
CA ALA A 9 -12.89 -5.30 4.50
C ALA A 9 -11.87 -6.36 4.96
N ILE A 10 -11.00 -6.79 4.05
CA ILE A 10 -9.75 -7.47 4.37
C ILE A 10 -8.58 -6.52 4.10
N VAL A 11 -7.64 -6.46 5.04
CA VAL A 11 -6.36 -5.76 4.89
C VAL A 11 -5.23 -6.77 5.11
N THR A 12 -4.48 -7.09 4.04
CA THR A 12 -3.31 -7.96 4.15
C THR A 12 -2.07 -7.18 4.59
N GLY A 13 -1.19 -7.81 5.38
CA GLY A 13 -0.08 -7.09 6.01
C GLY A 13 -0.58 -6.02 7.00
N GLY A 14 -1.70 -6.31 7.69
CA GLY A 14 -2.41 -5.35 8.52
C GLY A 14 -1.92 -5.24 9.96
N ALA A 15 -0.88 -6.01 10.34
CA ALA A 15 -0.34 -6.01 11.69
C ALA A 15 0.57 -4.81 11.98
N ASN A 16 1.13 -4.15 10.95
CA ASN A 16 2.11 -3.07 11.10
C ASN A 16 1.99 -2.02 10.00
N GLY A 17 2.59 -0.85 10.24
CA GLY A 17 2.82 0.20 9.23
C GLY A 17 1.56 0.67 8.50
N ILE A 18 1.64 0.74 7.16
CA ILE A 18 0.53 1.21 6.31
C ILE A 18 -0.72 0.34 6.51
N GLY A 19 -0.56 -0.99 6.59
CA GLY A 19 -1.68 -1.91 6.79
C GLY A 19 -2.38 -1.71 8.13
N GLU A 20 -1.63 -1.53 9.21
CA GLU A 20 -2.17 -1.20 10.54
C GLU A 20 -2.94 0.12 10.52
N GLY A 21 -2.32 1.20 9.99
CA GLY A 21 -2.97 2.50 9.84
C GLY A 21 -4.27 2.42 9.03
N THR A 22 -4.24 1.65 7.94
CA THR A 22 -5.41 1.40 7.08
C THR A 22 -6.51 0.65 7.83
N ALA A 23 -6.18 -0.45 8.52
CA ALA A 23 -7.15 -1.25 9.26
C ALA A 23 -7.85 -0.42 10.34
N LYS A 24 -7.08 0.36 11.10
CA LYS A 24 -7.61 1.27 12.14
C LYS A 24 -8.51 2.35 11.54
N LEU A 25 -8.10 2.97 10.45
CA LEU A 25 -8.89 4.04 9.81
C LEU A 25 -10.18 3.51 9.20
N LEU A 26 -10.15 2.37 8.49
CA LEU A 26 -11.36 1.75 7.94
C LEU A 26 -12.35 1.38 9.05
N ALA A 27 -11.87 0.82 10.17
CA ALA A 27 -12.72 0.50 11.31
C ALA A 27 -13.31 1.75 11.96
N LYS A 28 -12.54 2.82 12.12
CA LYS A 28 -12.99 4.13 12.62
C LYS A 28 -14.07 4.74 11.73
N GLU A 29 -14.02 4.49 10.43
CA GLU A 29 -14.99 4.96 9.42
C GLU A 29 -16.14 3.97 9.21
N GLY A 30 -16.31 3.00 10.12
CA GLY A 30 -17.50 2.14 10.22
C GLY A 30 -17.44 0.81 9.48
N ALA A 31 -16.28 0.40 8.97
CA ALA A 31 -16.11 -0.95 8.40
C ALA A 31 -15.87 -2.01 9.49
N SER A 32 -16.31 -3.26 9.22
CA SER A 32 -15.78 -4.44 9.89
C SER A 32 -14.52 -4.89 9.16
N VAL A 33 -13.40 -5.07 9.89
CA VAL A 33 -12.09 -5.30 9.28
C VAL A 33 -11.52 -6.66 9.67
N CYS A 34 -11.04 -7.43 8.71
CA CYS A 34 -10.16 -8.56 8.95
C CYS A 34 -8.70 -8.17 8.62
N ILE A 35 -7.83 -8.35 9.58
CA ILE A 35 -6.39 -8.25 9.44
C ILE A 35 -5.85 -9.63 9.08
N VAL A 36 -5.15 -9.72 7.95
CA VAL A 36 -4.47 -10.95 7.52
C VAL A 36 -2.97 -10.69 7.54
N ASP A 37 -2.23 -11.42 8.37
CA ASP A 37 -0.77 -11.23 8.54
C ASP A 37 -0.12 -12.51 9.06
N ILE A 38 1.21 -12.60 8.93
CA ILE A 38 2.03 -13.65 9.55
C ILE A 38 2.44 -13.29 10.98
N ASP A 39 2.30 -12.03 11.39
CA ASP A 39 2.65 -11.51 12.71
C ASP A 39 1.45 -11.59 13.66
N ASP A 40 1.32 -12.71 14.33
CA ASP A 40 0.23 -13.02 15.26
C ASP A 40 0.12 -12.03 16.41
N GLU A 41 1.27 -11.64 16.97
CA GLU A 41 1.31 -10.78 18.15
C GLU A 41 0.79 -9.38 17.80
N ASN A 42 1.35 -8.76 16.78
CA ASN A 42 0.93 -7.43 16.35
C ASN A 42 -0.46 -7.44 15.72
N GLY A 43 -0.84 -8.47 14.96
CA GLY A 43 -2.19 -8.59 14.41
C GLY A 43 -3.26 -8.62 15.51
N LYS A 44 -3.06 -9.43 16.56
CA LYS A 44 -3.95 -9.48 17.73
C LYS A 44 -3.95 -8.17 18.53
N ARG A 45 -2.81 -7.48 18.65
CA ARG A 45 -2.70 -6.14 19.25
C ARG A 45 -3.56 -5.14 18.51
N VAL A 46 -3.44 -5.05 17.18
CA VAL A 46 -4.23 -4.10 16.36
C VAL A 46 -5.73 -4.38 16.48
N VAL A 47 -6.16 -5.65 16.46
CA VAL A 47 -7.57 -6.02 16.71
C VAL A 47 -8.05 -5.53 18.07
N LYS A 48 -7.24 -5.70 19.13
CA LYS A 48 -7.58 -5.23 20.48
C LYS A 48 -7.76 -3.71 20.52
N GLU A 49 -6.86 -2.98 19.87
CA GLU A 49 -6.91 -1.51 19.79
C GLU A 49 -8.15 -1.02 19.01
N ILE A 50 -8.47 -1.65 17.87
CA ILE A 50 -9.69 -1.34 17.11
C ILE A 50 -10.94 -1.57 17.96
N LYS A 51 -11.03 -2.70 18.69
CA LYS A 51 -12.17 -3.01 19.55
C LYS A 51 -12.27 -2.06 20.74
N ALA A 52 -11.14 -1.65 21.32
CA ALA A 52 -11.11 -0.64 22.40
C ALA A 52 -11.64 0.72 21.92
N ALA A 53 -11.43 1.05 20.64
CA ALA A 53 -11.99 2.23 19.98
C ALA A 53 -13.44 2.03 19.47
N LYS A 54 -14.12 0.95 19.89
CA LYS A 54 -15.51 0.57 19.52
C LYS A 54 -15.68 0.20 18.03
N GLY A 55 -14.60 -0.11 17.31
CA GLY A 55 -14.63 -0.68 15.98
C GLY A 55 -14.80 -2.20 16.01
N GLU A 56 -15.10 -2.79 14.83
CA GLU A 56 -15.21 -4.25 14.67
C GLU A 56 -14.01 -4.77 13.87
N ALA A 57 -13.27 -5.74 14.45
CA ALA A 57 -12.16 -6.38 13.78
C ALA A 57 -11.96 -7.84 14.17
N MET A 58 -11.30 -8.60 13.27
CA MET A 58 -10.76 -9.93 13.52
C MET A 58 -9.34 -10.05 12.95
N PHE A 59 -8.64 -11.09 13.35
CA PHE A 59 -7.32 -11.46 12.84
C PHE A 59 -7.34 -12.89 12.31
N GLU A 60 -6.72 -13.09 11.16
CA GLU A 60 -6.44 -14.41 10.59
C GLU A 60 -4.96 -14.50 10.23
N HIS A 61 -4.30 -15.56 10.70
CA HIS A 61 -2.92 -15.83 10.30
C HIS A 61 -2.87 -16.35 8.87
N ALA A 62 -2.10 -15.70 8.00
CA ALA A 62 -1.76 -16.27 6.69
C ALA A 62 -0.51 -15.62 6.09
N ASP A 63 0.38 -16.46 5.54
CA ASP A 63 1.36 -16.05 4.54
C ASP A 63 0.65 -15.95 3.18
N VAL A 64 0.58 -14.75 2.63
CA VAL A 64 -0.12 -14.50 1.35
C VAL A 64 0.53 -15.23 0.17
N SER A 65 1.79 -15.67 0.28
CA SER A 65 2.47 -16.46 -0.73
C SER A 65 2.03 -17.93 -0.78
N ILE A 66 1.31 -18.39 0.26
CA ILE A 66 0.82 -19.78 0.43
C ILE A 66 -0.67 -19.84 0.15
N GLU A 67 -1.05 -20.47 -0.97
CA GLU A 67 -2.42 -20.45 -1.48
C GLU A 67 -3.45 -21.01 -0.48
N GLU A 68 -3.14 -22.14 0.19
CA GLU A 68 -4.08 -22.78 1.12
C GLU A 68 -4.31 -21.95 2.39
N GLU A 69 -3.31 -21.16 2.83
CA GLU A 69 -3.46 -20.24 3.96
C GLU A 69 -4.37 -19.06 3.59
N VAL A 70 -4.16 -18.45 2.42
CA VAL A 70 -5.05 -17.40 1.91
C VAL A 70 -6.48 -17.90 1.80
N LYS A 71 -6.69 -19.05 1.16
CA LYS A 71 -8.00 -19.66 1.00
C LYS A 71 -8.71 -19.90 2.35
N LYS A 72 -7.98 -20.41 3.33
CA LYS A 72 -8.51 -20.67 4.68
C LYS A 72 -8.87 -19.37 5.40
N ALA A 73 -8.00 -18.38 5.40
CA ALA A 73 -8.22 -17.09 6.05
C ALA A 73 -9.44 -16.35 5.46
N PHE A 74 -9.57 -16.34 4.13
CA PHE A 74 -10.69 -15.69 3.45
C PHE A 74 -12.01 -16.44 3.64
N ALA A 75 -11.96 -17.76 3.76
CA ALA A 75 -13.15 -18.56 4.10
C ALA A 75 -13.62 -18.29 5.54
N ALA A 76 -12.70 -18.27 6.52
CA ALA A 76 -13.01 -17.93 7.92
C ALA A 76 -13.61 -16.52 8.05
N PHE A 77 -13.02 -15.55 7.34
CA PHE A 77 -13.56 -14.19 7.24
C PHE A 77 -15.00 -14.19 6.71
N TYR A 78 -15.25 -14.85 5.57
CA TYR A 78 -16.57 -14.86 4.96
C TYR A 78 -17.60 -15.63 5.82
N GLN A 79 -17.18 -16.68 6.51
CA GLN A 79 -18.01 -17.40 7.47
C GLN A 79 -18.47 -16.48 8.62
N LYS A 80 -17.59 -15.59 9.10
CA LYS A 80 -17.93 -14.66 10.19
C LYS A 80 -18.85 -13.53 9.74
N TYR A 81 -18.56 -12.90 8.60
CA TYR A 81 -19.25 -11.66 8.22
C TYR A 81 -20.30 -11.83 7.12
N GLY A 82 -20.26 -12.92 6.35
CA GLY A 82 -21.22 -13.24 5.28
C GLY A 82 -21.16 -12.29 4.08
N LYS A 83 -20.27 -11.30 4.09
CA LYS A 83 -20.14 -10.25 3.08
C LYS A 83 -18.67 -9.88 2.89
N MET A 84 -18.34 -9.36 1.71
CA MET A 84 -17.02 -8.76 1.41
C MET A 84 -17.19 -7.61 0.42
N HIS A 85 -16.71 -6.43 0.76
CA HIS A 85 -16.81 -5.23 -0.08
C HIS A 85 -15.45 -4.69 -0.49
N ILE A 86 -14.45 -4.84 0.37
CA ILE A 86 -13.15 -4.17 0.21
C ILE A 86 -12.03 -5.21 0.41
N LEU A 87 -11.08 -5.21 -0.53
CA LEU A 87 -9.78 -5.87 -0.37
C LEU A 87 -8.68 -4.82 -0.45
N VAL A 88 -7.80 -4.80 0.53
CA VAL A 88 -6.55 -4.02 0.48
C VAL A 88 -5.37 -4.99 0.43
N ASN A 89 -4.76 -5.14 -0.73
CA ASN A 89 -3.53 -5.90 -0.94
C ASN A 89 -2.34 -5.04 -0.54
N ASN A 90 -1.98 -5.09 0.75
CA ASN A 90 -0.89 -4.30 1.31
C ASN A 90 0.32 -5.16 1.71
N ALA A 91 0.14 -6.44 1.98
CA ALA A 91 1.26 -7.33 2.32
C ALA A 91 2.38 -7.25 1.28
N GLY A 92 3.62 -7.09 1.75
CA GLY A 92 4.76 -6.95 0.87
C GLY A 92 6.09 -6.95 1.60
N VAL A 93 7.15 -7.27 0.86
CA VAL A 93 8.53 -7.27 1.34
C VAL A 93 9.39 -6.38 0.43
N GLY A 94 10.30 -5.60 1.03
CA GLY A 94 11.25 -4.74 0.33
C GLY A 94 12.65 -5.36 0.38
N LEU A 95 12.96 -6.26 -0.52
CA LEU A 95 14.23 -7.00 -0.57
C LEU A 95 14.77 -7.04 -2.00
N GLY A 96 16.06 -7.36 -2.16
CA GLY A 96 16.64 -7.70 -3.45
C GLY A 96 17.18 -6.52 -4.26
N GLY A 97 18.10 -5.78 -3.66
CA GLY A 97 18.86 -4.73 -4.35
C GLY A 97 20.24 -5.14 -4.81
N GLY A 98 20.92 -4.20 -5.47
CA GLY A 98 22.30 -4.33 -5.93
C GLY A 98 22.45 -4.91 -7.35
N PRO A 99 23.70 -5.13 -7.80
CA PRO A 99 23.99 -5.58 -9.16
C PRO A 99 23.38 -6.95 -9.47
N ALA A 100 22.72 -7.08 -10.62
CA ALA A 100 22.00 -8.29 -11.01
C ALA A 100 22.87 -9.57 -10.96
N HIS A 101 24.14 -9.48 -11.36
CA HIS A 101 25.05 -10.63 -11.37
C HIS A 101 25.49 -11.11 -9.96
N LYS A 102 25.14 -10.35 -8.91
CA LYS A 102 25.41 -10.70 -7.51
C LYS A 102 24.13 -11.07 -6.74
N ALA A 103 22.97 -10.79 -7.32
CA ALA A 103 21.69 -11.06 -6.70
C ALA A 103 21.37 -12.56 -6.70
N LYS A 104 20.71 -13.04 -5.65
CA LYS A 104 20.34 -14.45 -5.49
C LYS A 104 18.93 -14.70 -6.05
N ALA A 105 18.75 -15.79 -6.80
CA ALA A 105 17.46 -16.18 -7.39
C ALA A 105 16.39 -16.39 -6.30
N GLU A 106 16.74 -16.95 -5.16
CA GLU A 106 15.82 -17.18 -4.05
C GLU A 106 15.22 -15.87 -3.50
N MET A 107 15.97 -14.76 -3.61
CA MET A 107 15.48 -13.44 -3.22
C MET A 107 14.43 -12.92 -4.22
N PHE A 108 14.67 -13.12 -5.52
CA PHE A 108 13.70 -12.81 -6.56
C PHE A 108 12.40 -13.59 -6.34
N ASP A 109 12.51 -14.91 -6.15
CA ASP A 109 11.37 -15.80 -5.94
C ASP A 109 10.55 -15.36 -4.71
N LYS A 110 11.22 -15.03 -3.60
CA LYS A 110 10.56 -14.56 -2.38
C LYS A 110 9.81 -13.25 -2.59
N VAL A 111 10.43 -12.27 -3.25
CA VAL A 111 9.79 -10.96 -3.50
C VAL A 111 8.56 -11.13 -4.40
N PHE A 112 8.67 -11.89 -5.47
CA PHE A 112 7.55 -12.13 -6.39
C PHE A 112 6.47 -13.01 -5.77
N ALA A 113 6.83 -14.01 -4.96
CA ALA A 113 5.87 -14.84 -4.24
C ALA A 113 4.98 -14.02 -3.30
N VAL A 114 5.55 -13.05 -2.57
CA VAL A 114 4.77 -12.21 -1.66
C VAL A 114 4.09 -11.05 -2.39
N ASN A 115 4.86 -10.22 -3.11
CA ASN A 115 4.35 -8.94 -3.62
C ASN A 115 3.43 -9.09 -4.84
N VAL A 116 3.61 -10.13 -5.65
CA VAL A 116 2.86 -10.34 -6.91
C VAL A 116 1.88 -11.49 -6.77
N LYS A 117 2.40 -12.71 -6.56
CA LYS A 117 1.56 -13.91 -6.43
C LYS A 117 0.62 -13.79 -5.23
N GLY A 118 1.10 -13.27 -4.09
CA GLY A 118 0.28 -13.08 -2.89
C GLY A 118 -0.90 -12.15 -3.13
N ALA A 119 -0.68 -10.98 -3.74
CA ALA A 119 -1.75 -10.06 -4.09
C ALA A 119 -2.75 -10.70 -5.08
N TRP A 120 -2.25 -11.45 -6.08
CA TRP A 120 -3.10 -12.20 -7.00
C TRP A 120 -3.92 -13.29 -6.29
N LEU A 121 -3.32 -14.07 -5.39
CA LEU A 121 -4.04 -15.08 -4.60
C LEU A 121 -5.14 -14.45 -3.75
N CYS A 122 -4.84 -13.34 -3.06
CA CYS A 122 -5.83 -12.61 -2.27
C CYS A 122 -6.98 -12.13 -3.16
N THR A 123 -6.69 -11.58 -4.34
CA THR A 123 -7.71 -11.18 -5.32
C THR A 123 -8.53 -12.39 -5.80
N LYS A 124 -7.88 -13.51 -6.14
CA LYS A 124 -8.52 -14.76 -6.56
C LYS A 124 -9.57 -15.25 -5.57
N TYR A 125 -9.27 -15.19 -4.28
CA TYR A 125 -10.18 -15.66 -3.23
C TYR A 125 -11.16 -14.59 -2.73
N ALA A 126 -10.88 -13.30 -2.93
CA ALA A 126 -11.78 -12.20 -2.58
C ALA A 126 -12.91 -12.02 -3.58
N VAL A 127 -12.60 -12.02 -4.88
CA VAL A 127 -13.55 -11.68 -5.95
C VAL A 127 -14.84 -12.52 -5.88
N PRO A 128 -14.80 -13.85 -5.69
CA PRO A 128 -16.05 -14.66 -5.57
C PRO A 128 -16.95 -14.22 -4.42
N TYR A 129 -16.39 -13.73 -3.32
CA TYR A 129 -17.17 -13.21 -2.19
C TYR A 129 -17.71 -11.81 -2.45
N ILE A 130 -16.92 -10.97 -3.11
CA ILE A 130 -17.37 -9.62 -3.52
C ILE A 130 -18.54 -9.76 -4.51
N LEU A 131 -18.43 -10.63 -5.52
CA LEU A 131 -19.50 -10.90 -6.50
C LEU A 131 -20.83 -11.29 -5.84
N LYS A 132 -20.77 -12.08 -4.75
CA LYS A 132 -21.97 -12.47 -3.98
C LYS A 132 -22.55 -11.33 -3.14
N THR A 133 -21.71 -10.34 -2.79
CA THR A 133 -22.10 -9.22 -1.91
C THR A 133 -22.67 -8.05 -2.69
N GLY A 134 -22.11 -7.74 -3.86
CA GLY A 134 -22.46 -6.58 -4.71
C GLY A 134 -21.22 -5.73 -5.05
N PRO A 135 -21.38 -4.43 -5.30
CA PRO A 135 -20.27 -3.57 -5.70
C PRO A 135 -19.12 -3.58 -4.70
N GLY A 136 -17.89 -3.61 -5.20
CA GLY A 136 -16.69 -3.70 -4.37
C GLY A 136 -15.52 -2.86 -4.82
N SER A 137 -14.49 -2.81 -3.97
CA SER A 137 -13.24 -2.12 -4.26
C SER A 137 -12.03 -2.96 -3.85
N VAL A 138 -11.09 -3.12 -4.77
CA VAL A 138 -9.77 -3.69 -4.53
C VAL A 138 -8.74 -2.59 -4.65
N VAL A 139 -7.95 -2.38 -3.60
CA VAL A 139 -6.87 -1.40 -3.55
C VAL A 139 -5.53 -2.12 -3.41
N ASN A 140 -4.69 -2.01 -4.44
CA ASN A 140 -3.36 -2.59 -4.44
C ASN A 140 -2.33 -1.56 -3.98
N VAL A 141 -1.62 -1.85 -2.89
CA VAL A 141 -0.54 -0.99 -2.38
C VAL A 141 0.74 -1.29 -3.16
N CYS A 142 0.98 -0.47 -4.19
CA CYS A 142 2.17 -0.51 -5.02
C CYS A 142 3.33 0.26 -4.36
N SER A 143 3.99 1.13 -5.10
CA SER A 143 5.05 2.05 -4.66
C SER A 143 5.32 3.06 -5.77
N ILE A 144 5.90 4.22 -5.45
CA ILE A 144 6.55 5.08 -6.45
C ILE A 144 7.61 4.31 -7.25
N TYR A 145 8.28 3.34 -6.64
CA TYR A 145 9.28 2.47 -7.30
C TYR A 145 8.68 1.42 -8.24
N GLY A 146 7.36 1.38 -8.42
CA GLY A 146 6.70 0.74 -9.55
C GLY A 146 6.47 1.69 -10.74
N ILE A 147 6.86 2.99 -10.61
CA ILE A 147 6.73 4.05 -11.62
C ILE A 147 8.13 4.55 -12.02
N VAL A 148 8.97 4.85 -11.03
CA VAL A 148 10.37 5.25 -11.20
C VAL A 148 11.31 4.17 -10.67
N ALA A 149 12.60 4.25 -11.01
CA ALA A 149 13.58 3.26 -10.58
C ALA A 149 14.19 3.59 -9.20
N SER A 150 14.60 2.55 -8.48
CA SER A 150 15.52 2.60 -7.35
C SER A 150 16.69 1.64 -7.58
N ASP A 151 17.49 1.37 -6.55
CA ASP A 151 18.54 0.36 -6.57
C ASP A 151 18.08 -1.03 -6.06
N VAL A 152 16.75 -1.21 -5.90
CA VAL A 152 16.13 -2.45 -5.39
C VAL A 152 15.32 -3.13 -6.50
N ALA A 153 16.02 -3.61 -7.54
CA ALA A 153 15.43 -4.03 -8.82
C ALA A 153 14.28 -5.04 -8.69
N PHE A 154 14.36 -6.02 -7.78
CA PHE A 154 13.31 -7.02 -7.62
C PHE A 154 12.04 -6.43 -7.00
N TYR A 155 12.21 -5.51 -6.06
CA TYR A 155 11.08 -4.78 -5.48
C TYR A 155 10.41 -3.91 -6.54
N ASP A 156 11.17 -3.10 -7.28
CA ASP A 156 10.68 -2.21 -8.33
C ASP A 156 9.89 -3.02 -9.38
N ALA A 157 10.49 -4.11 -9.87
CA ALA A 157 9.84 -5.01 -10.83
C ALA A 157 8.53 -5.61 -10.28
N SER A 158 8.51 -6.02 -8.99
CA SER A 158 7.32 -6.57 -8.37
C SER A 158 6.19 -5.54 -8.24
N LYS A 159 6.53 -4.28 -7.89
CA LYS A 159 5.55 -3.20 -7.78
C LYS A 159 5.07 -2.71 -9.16
N GLY A 160 5.94 -2.75 -10.18
CA GLY A 160 5.57 -2.56 -11.58
C GLY A 160 4.62 -3.65 -12.10
N ALA A 161 4.85 -4.92 -11.73
CA ALA A 161 3.96 -6.03 -12.07
C ALA A 161 2.57 -5.84 -11.43
N LEU A 162 2.50 -5.52 -10.14
CA LEU A 162 1.23 -5.29 -9.44
C LEU A 162 0.47 -4.08 -10.00
N ARG A 163 1.18 -3.01 -10.39
CA ARG A 163 0.64 -1.86 -11.10
C ARG A 163 -0.04 -2.26 -12.41
N ALA A 164 0.61 -3.07 -13.25
CA ALA A 164 0.06 -3.55 -14.51
C ALA A 164 -1.15 -4.48 -14.29
N MET A 165 -1.06 -5.41 -13.33
CA MET A 165 -2.17 -6.30 -12.97
C MET A 165 -3.41 -5.52 -12.54
N THR A 166 -3.24 -4.45 -11.75
CA THR A 166 -4.35 -3.60 -11.30
C THR A 166 -5.15 -3.05 -12.47
N LYS A 167 -4.49 -2.58 -13.53
CA LYS A 167 -5.16 -2.05 -14.74
C LYS A 167 -5.89 -3.13 -15.52
N SER A 168 -5.32 -4.32 -15.61
CA SER A 168 -5.98 -5.46 -16.26
C SER A 168 -7.23 -5.88 -15.51
N ASP A 169 -7.15 -6.02 -14.19
CA ASP A 169 -8.27 -6.41 -13.34
C ASP A 169 -9.37 -5.33 -13.33
N ALA A 170 -9.00 -4.05 -13.39
CA ALA A 170 -9.94 -2.94 -13.51
C ALA A 170 -10.83 -3.05 -14.75
N ILE A 171 -10.31 -3.56 -15.86
CA ILE A 171 -11.08 -3.79 -17.09
C ILE A 171 -11.90 -5.07 -16.97
N VAL A 172 -11.29 -6.17 -16.48
CA VAL A 172 -11.92 -7.49 -16.40
C VAL A 172 -13.18 -7.47 -15.53
N TYR A 173 -13.10 -6.81 -14.36
CA TYR A 173 -14.19 -6.82 -13.37
C TYR A 173 -15.07 -5.56 -13.39
N ALA A 174 -14.90 -4.66 -14.37
CA ALA A 174 -15.67 -3.41 -14.44
C ALA A 174 -17.20 -3.65 -14.54
N ARG A 175 -17.62 -4.63 -15.36
CA ARG A 175 -19.04 -4.98 -15.53
C ARG A 175 -19.67 -5.57 -14.28
N ASP A 176 -18.87 -6.18 -13.42
CA ASP A 176 -19.26 -6.71 -12.12
C ASP A 176 -19.32 -5.63 -11.03
N LYS A 177 -19.05 -4.37 -11.38
CA LYS A 177 -19.01 -3.21 -10.48
C LYS A 177 -17.96 -3.36 -9.37
N ILE A 178 -16.86 -4.06 -9.65
CA ILE A 178 -15.70 -4.15 -8.78
C ILE A 178 -14.62 -3.24 -9.34
N ARG A 179 -14.23 -2.24 -8.56
CA ARG A 179 -13.18 -1.30 -8.94
C ARG A 179 -11.82 -1.79 -8.47
N PHE A 180 -10.82 -1.66 -9.31
CA PHE A 180 -9.43 -1.96 -9.00
C PHE A 180 -8.59 -0.71 -9.19
N ASN A 181 -7.91 -0.29 -8.14
CA ASN A 181 -7.03 0.88 -8.17
C ASN A 181 -5.73 0.59 -7.44
N SER A 182 -4.67 1.28 -7.81
CA SER A 182 -3.38 1.21 -7.12
C SER A 182 -3.08 2.51 -6.38
N ILE A 183 -2.47 2.38 -5.22
CA ILE A 183 -1.88 3.49 -4.48
C ILE A 183 -0.35 3.34 -4.52
N HIS A 184 0.34 4.46 -4.69
CA HIS A 184 1.79 4.50 -4.86
C HIS A 184 2.41 5.37 -3.77
N PRO A 185 2.68 4.77 -2.58
CA PRO A 185 3.35 5.48 -1.50
C PRO A 185 4.76 5.91 -1.89
N GLY A 186 5.16 7.10 -1.43
CA GLY A 186 6.55 7.51 -1.37
C GLY A 186 7.30 6.90 -0.19
N ASN A 187 8.27 7.63 0.35
CA ASN A 187 9.04 7.22 1.52
C ASN A 187 8.18 7.38 2.78
N ILE A 188 7.69 6.26 3.32
CA ILE A 188 6.81 6.23 4.50
C ILE A 188 7.55 5.68 5.69
N GLU A 189 7.47 6.38 6.82
CA GLU A 189 8.09 5.97 8.07
C GLU A 189 7.30 4.79 8.70
N THR A 190 7.76 3.58 8.43
CA THR A 190 7.17 2.32 8.89
C THR A 190 8.20 1.48 9.65
N PRO A 191 7.78 0.46 10.43
CA PRO A 191 8.70 -0.51 11.02
C PRO A 191 9.60 -1.21 9.98
N LEU A 192 9.08 -1.50 8.78
CA LEU A 192 9.87 -2.06 7.68
C LEU A 192 10.97 -1.08 7.24
N PHE A 193 10.62 0.19 7.03
CA PHE A 193 11.60 1.23 6.68
C PHE A 193 12.68 1.36 7.77
N ARG A 194 12.30 1.46 9.04
CA ARG A 194 13.24 1.57 10.16
C ARG A 194 14.20 0.40 10.22
N LYS A 195 13.70 -0.83 9.99
CA LYS A 195 14.53 -2.04 9.94
C LYS A 195 15.53 -2.00 8.78
N LEU A 196 15.10 -1.59 7.59
CA LEU A 196 15.98 -1.46 6.42
C LEU A 196 17.02 -0.35 6.62
N ALA A 197 16.61 0.81 7.10
CA ALA A 197 17.50 1.94 7.39
C ALA A 197 18.58 1.55 8.42
N GLN A 198 18.23 0.80 9.45
CA GLN A 198 19.18 0.32 10.45
C GLN A 198 20.25 -0.64 9.86
N MET A 199 19.90 -1.38 8.79
CA MET A 199 20.82 -2.31 8.14
C MET A 199 21.77 -1.62 7.16
N VAL A 200 21.36 -0.52 6.52
CA VAL A 200 22.09 0.09 5.42
C VAL A 200 22.72 1.43 5.77
N ASP A 201 22.13 2.20 6.67
CA ASP A 201 22.64 3.50 7.07
C ASP A 201 23.55 3.40 8.30
N LYS A 202 24.85 3.61 8.07
CA LYS A 202 25.86 3.54 9.15
C LYS A 202 25.69 4.63 10.23
N GLN A 203 25.00 5.73 9.92
CA GLN A 203 24.70 6.81 10.85
C GLN A 203 23.38 6.56 11.60
N GLY A 204 22.66 5.50 11.25
CA GLY A 204 21.46 5.03 11.93
C GLY A 204 20.16 5.59 11.37
N VAL A 205 19.05 5.07 11.91
CA VAL A 205 17.69 5.36 11.42
C VAL A 205 17.37 6.86 11.41
N GLY A 206 17.81 7.60 12.43
CA GLY A 206 17.56 9.05 12.51
C GLY A 206 18.16 9.83 11.37
N HIS A 207 19.36 9.45 10.92
CA HIS A 207 20.00 10.04 9.74
C HIS A 207 19.24 9.69 8.46
N ALA A 208 18.87 8.43 8.26
CA ALA A 208 18.08 8.02 7.09
C ALA A 208 16.73 8.77 7.02
N VAL A 209 16.02 8.90 8.14
CA VAL A 209 14.77 9.69 8.22
C VAL A 209 15.03 11.14 7.83
N HIS A 210 16.07 11.77 8.40
CA HIS A 210 16.42 13.16 8.07
C HIS A 210 16.71 13.33 6.58
N MET A 211 17.56 12.48 6.00
CA MET A 211 17.93 12.56 4.59
C MET A 211 16.73 12.43 3.67
N LEU A 212 15.83 11.49 3.94
CA LEU A 212 14.61 11.31 3.14
C LEU A 212 13.57 12.41 3.38
N SER A 213 13.62 13.09 4.53
CA SER A 213 12.76 14.24 4.81
C SER A 213 13.21 15.46 4.02
N VAL A 214 14.49 15.85 4.13
CA VAL A 214 15.01 17.05 3.46
C VAL A 214 15.04 16.94 1.94
N THR A 215 15.01 15.72 1.40
CA THR A 215 14.89 15.47 -0.05
C THR A 215 13.45 15.36 -0.52
N ASN A 216 12.46 15.53 0.34
CA ASN A 216 11.05 15.54 -0.04
C ASN A 216 10.54 16.98 -0.13
N PRO A 217 9.77 17.36 -1.17
CA PRO A 217 9.22 18.71 -1.31
C PRO A 217 8.36 19.19 -0.12
N LEU A 218 7.79 18.28 0.66
CA LEU A 218 7.05 18.61 1.88
C LEU A 218 7.90 18.55 3.16
N ASP A 219 9.23 18.49 3.06
CA ASP A 219 10.20 18.47 4.17
C ASP A 219 9.92 17.41 5.25
N ARG A 220 9.28 16.31 4.87
CA ARG A 220 9.02 15.18 5.76
C ARG A 220 8.86 13.86 5.01
N MET A 221 9.09 12.76 5.70
CA MET A 221 8.59 11.47 5.27
C MET A 221 7.05 11.41 5.43
N GLY A 222 6.41 10.57 4.65
CA GLY A 222 5.01 10.25 4.85
C GLY A 222 4.80 9.36 6.08
N THR A 223 3.58 9.35 6.60
CA THR A 223 3.13 8.48 7.69
C THR A 223 2.21 7.38 7.13
N PRO A 224 2.00 6.27 7.87
CA PRO A 224 0.98 5.29 7.54
C PRO A 224 -0.41 5.91 7.31
N GLU A 225 -0.77 6.93 8.07
CA GLU A 225 -2.04 7.63 7.96
C GLU A 225 -2.19 8.39 6.65
N ASP A 226 -1.12 9.02 6.13
CA ASP A 226 -1.15 9.70 4.83
C ASP A 226 -1.62 8.73 3.72
N ILE A 227 -1.15 7.49 3.77
CA ILE A 227 -1.53 6.45 2.80
C ILE A 227 -2.91 5.87 3.11
N ALA A 228 -3.24 5.67 4.38
CA ALA A 228 -4.53 5.12 4.79
C ALA A 228 -5.70 6.01 4.34
N TYR A 229 -5.56 7.33 4.33
CA TYR A 229 -6.58 8.25 3.80
C TYR A 229 -6.81 8.07 2.30
N GLY A 230 -5.76 7.84 1.51
CA GLY A 230 -5.90 7.53 0.09
C GLY A 230 -6.57 6.19 -0.15
N ILE A 231 -6.21 5.17 0.66
CA ILE A 231 -6.87 3.85 0.61
C ILE A 231 -8.34 3.98 0.98
N LEU A 232 -8.68 4.74 2.03
CA LEU A 232 -10.07 4.99 2.43
C LEU A 232 -10.87 5.65 1.32
N TYR A 233 -10.31 6.66 0.63
CA TYR A 233 -10.95 7.27 -0.54
C TYR A 233 -11.23 6.23 -1.63
N LEU A 234 -10.24 5.44 -2.03
CA LEU A 234 -10.39 4.42 -3.07
C LEU A 234 -11.35 3.28 -2.66
N ALA A 235 -11.44 2.98 -1.37
CA ALA A 235 -12.34 1.96 -0.82
C ALA A 235 -13.79 2.44 -0.65
N SER A 236 -14.01 3.75 -0.57
CA SER A 236 -15.33 4.36 -0.33
C SER A 236 -16.12 4.56 -1.62
N ASP A 237 -17.40 4.93 -1.48
CA ASP A 237 -18.28 5.25 -2.62
C ASP A 237 -17.98 6.61 -3.23
N GLU A 238 -17.16 7.46 -2.57
CA GLU A 238 -16.67 8.73 -3.10
C GLU A 238 -15.83 8.52 -4.37
N SER A 239 -15.19 7.36 -4.53
CA SER A 239 -14.42 6.97 -5.70
C SER A 239 -15.20 6.07 -6.68
N SER A 240 -16.53 6.15 -6.70
CA SER A 240 -17.39 5.28 -7.51
C SER A 240 -17.12 5.34 -9.02
N TYR A 241 -16.54 6.42 -9.51
CA TYR A 241 -16.15 6.61 -10.92
C TYR A 241 -14.62 6.51 -11.14
N VAL A 242 -13.87 6.02 -10.13
CA VAL A 242 -12.41 5.86 -10.18
C VAL A 242 -12.08 4.37 -10.31
N ASN A 243 -11.57 3.97 -11.49
CA ASN A 243 -11.22 2.59 -11.80
C ASN A 243 -9.96 2.54 -12.67
N GLY A 244 -8.98 1.71 -12.31
CA GLY A 244 -7.69 1.59 -13.01
C GLY A 244 -6.71 2.74 -12.74
N THR A 245 -6.98 3.59 -11.74
CA THR A 245 -6.12 4.73 -11.42
C THR A 245 -4.85 4.32 -10.68
N GLU A 246 -3.85 5.18 -10.82
CA GLU A 246 -2.60 5.18 -10.05
C GLU A 246 -2.61 6.42 -9.14
N LEU A 247 -2.93 6.25 -7.87
CA LEU A 247 -2.93 7.34 -6.91
C LEU A 247 -1.57 7.44 -6.22
N VAL A 248 -0.76 8.42 -6.62
CA VAL A 248 0.54 8.69 -6.01
C VAL A 248 0.34 9.53 -4.74
N ILE A 249 0.97 9.10 -3.62
CA ILE A 249 1.01 9.83 -2.35
C ILE A 249 2.45 9.78 -1.83
N ASP A 250 3.23 10.77 -2.20
CA ASP A 250 4.68 10.78 -2.01
C ASP A 250 5.26 12.15 -1.60
N GLY A 251 4.40 13.12 -1.32
CA GLY A 251 4.82 14.48 -1.00
C GLY A 251 5.44 15.24 -2.18
N GLY A 252 5.18 14.80 -3.43
CA GLY A 252 5.74 15.38 -4.64
C GLY A 252 7.10 14.81 -5.04
N TYR A 253 7.58 13.77 -4.34
CA TYR A 253 8.92 13.23 -4.51
C TYR A 253 9.26 12.87 -5.97
N ILE A 254 8.40 12.12 -6.67
CA ILE A 254 8.66 11.73 -8.06
C ILE A 254 8.32 12.82 -9.09
N SER A 255 7.72 13.93 -8.66
CA SER A 255 7.41 15.07 -9.53
C SER A 255 8.53 16.11 -9.51
N MET A 256 9.54 15.95 -8.66
CA MET A 256 10.60 16.90 -8.47
C MET A 256 11.69 16.70 -9.54
N PRO A 257 12.00 17.72 -10.37
CA PRO A 257 13.13 17.66 -11.27
C PRO A 257 14.45 17.70 -10.48
N PHE A 258 15.46 16.99 -10.93
CA PHE A 258 16.76 16.80 -10.27
C PHE A 258 17.46 18.11 -9.85
N ALA A 259 17.12 19.24 -10.47
CA ALA A 259 17.76 20.54 -10.26
C ALA A 259 17.29 21.29 -9.00
N ILE A 260 16.31 20.79 -8.25
CA ILE A 260 15.69 21.56 -7.15
C ILE A 260 16.35 21.33 -5.78
N TYR A 261 17.28 20.40 -5.63
CA TYR A 261 17.95 20.14 -4.35
C TYR A 261 18.73 21.33 -3.75
N GLU A 262 18.99 22.39 -4.54
CA GLU A 262 19.66 23.62 -4.05
C GLU A 262 18.73 24.85 -4.03
N THR A 263 17.46 24.74 -4.38
CA THR A 263 16.60 25.89 -4.71
C THR A 263 15.85 26.56 -3.56
N ASN A 264 16.05 26.16 -2.32
CA ASN A 264 15.68 27.06 -1.20
C ASN A 264 16.45 28.41 -1.22
N THR A 265 17.35 28.57 -2.19
CA THR A 265 18.15 29.79 -2.38
C THR A 265 17.75 30.62 -3.61
N VAL A 266 16.88 30.11 -4.49
CA VAL A 266 16.44 30.85 -5.69
C VAL A 266 15.13 31.58 -5.39
N ASP A 267 15.23 32.89 -5.32
CA ASP A 267 14.04 33.75 -5.28
C ASP A 267 13.41 33.82 -6.68
N TRP A 268 12.44 32.95 -6.94
CA TRP A 268 11.73 32.86 -8.20
C TRP A 268 10.94 34.12 -8.55
N THR A 269 10.67 35.02 -7.58
CA THR A 269 9.98 36.28 -7.82
C THR A 269 10.88 37.31 -8.52
N THR A 270 12.20 37.10 -8.47
CA THR A 270 13.20 37.96 -9.14
C THR A 270 13.49 37.52 -10.57
N LEU A 271 13.06 36.33 -11.00
CA LEU A 271 13.27 35.84 -12.34
C LEU A 271 12.20 36.34 -13.30
N ASN A 272 12.59 37.25 -14.19
CA ASN A 272 11.69 37.75 -15.22
C ASN A 272 11.66 36.83 -16.44
N PHE A 273 10.78 35.82 -16.45
CA PHE A 273 10.66 34.87 -17.55
C PHE A 273 10.06 35.46 -18.85
N TYR A 274 9.66 36.72 -18.83
CA TYR A 274 8.97 37.38 -19.94
C TYR A 274 9.79 38.46 -20.66
N GLU A 275 11.04 38.69 -20.28
CA GLU A 275 11.90 39.55 -21.08
C GLU A 275 12.28 38.85 -22.38
N LYS A 276 11.82 39.44 -23.49
CA LYS A 276 12.24 39.01 -24.82
C LYS A 276 13.75 39.25 -24.95
N PRO A 277 14.52 38.29 -25.48
CA PRO A 277 15.92 38.56 -25.82
C PRO A 277 15.95 39.73 -26.81
N THR A 278 16.72 40.76 -26.47
CA THR A 278 17.02 41.92 -27.32
C THR A 278 17.84 41.49 -28.51
#